data_5279f75d5bd58e4713a8157330998961
#
_entry.id   5279f75d5bd58e4713a8157330998961
#
_cell.length_a   1.000
_cell.length_b   1.000
_cell.length_c   1.000
_cell.angle_alpha   90.00
_cell.angle_beta   90.00
_cell.angle_gamma   90.00
#
_symmetry.space_group_name_H-M   'P 1'
#
loop_
_entity.id
_entity.type
_entity.pdbx_description
1 polymer ?
#
loop_
_entity_poly.entity_id
_entity_poly.type
_entity_poly.pdbx_seq_one_letter_code
_entity_poly.pdbx_strand_id
1 'polypeptide(L)'
;FRPTPEARTSEETIDHIMGLSVIVVNAVKHQPNVRSGEETSPLSFDEKRKMTLDNLKEASDLLKQPNARLEEDVIVFVNGEKTTEFPFWNMLNGPIADALWHVGQVVSFRRSSGNPFNSKVSVFSGKVRE
;
A
#
# COMPACT_ATOMS: atom_id res chain seq x y z
N PHE A 1 14.98 6.98 -9.90
CA PHE A 1 15.93 5.87 -9.91
C PHE A 1 15.27 4.60 -10.45
N ARG A 2 15.97 3.87 -11.29
CA ARG A 2 15.59 2.56 -11.85
C ARG A 2 16.83 1.65 -11.77
N PRO A 3 16.77 0.50 -11.09
CA PRO A 3 17.95 -0.34 -10.89
C PRO A 3 18.41 -1.07 -12.17
N THR A 4 17.48 -1.54 -13.00
CA THR A 4 17.71 -2.14 -14.32
C THR A 4 16.64 -1.69 -15.31
N PRO A 5 16.84 -1.79 -16.61
CA PRO A 5 15.85 -1.39 -17.62
C PRO A 5 14.47 -2.06 -17.43
N GLU A 6 14.43 -3.29 -16.97
CA GLU A 6 13.20 -4.08 -16.78
C GLU A 6 12.52 -3.84 -15.44
N ALA A 7 13.22 -3.23 -14.47
CA ALA A 7 12.69 -3.00 -13.14
C ALA A 7 11.75 -1.79 -13.10
N ARG A 8 10.85 -1.77 -12.13
CA ARG A 8 10.09 -0.56 -11.79
C ARG A 8 11.02 0.56 -11.34
N THR A 9 10.67 1.79 -11.66
CA THR A 9 11.28 2.98 -11.06
C THR A 9 10.88 3.13 -9.60
N SER A 10 11.58 4.00 -8.86
CA SER A 10 11.17 4.40 -7.52
C SER A 10 9.76 4.99 -7.51
N GLU A 11 9.38 5.76 -8.52
CA GLU A 11 8.06 6.35 -8.64
C GLU A 11 6.98 5.29 -8.88
N GLU A 12 7.16 4.41 -9.86
CA GLU A 12 6.24 3.30 -10.14
C GLU A 12 6.07 2.36 -8.93
N THR A 13 7.12 2.22 -8.11
CA THR A 13 7.07 1.44 -6.87
C THR A 13 6.23 2.15 -5.81
N ILE A 14 6.35 3.47 -5.69
CA ILE A 14 5.55 4.28 -4.77
C ILE A 14 4.07 4.30 -5.20
N ASP A 15 3.78 4.40 -6.51
CA ASP A 15 2.43 4.30 -7.04
C ASP A 15 1.78 2.96 -6.69
N HIS A 16 2.56 1.90 -6.80
CA HIS A 16 2.08 0.57 -6.43
C HIS A 16 1.78 0.46 -4.93
N ILE A 17 2.67 0.97 -4.04
CA ILE A 17 2.43 0.99 -2.59
C ILE A 17 1.15 1.79 -2.27
N MET A 18 0.95 2.94 -2.91
CA MET A 18 -0.27 3.73 -2.75
C MET A 18 -1.51 2.94 -3.18
N GLY A 19 -1.47 2.30 -4.34
CA GLY A 19 -2.56 1.44 -4.82
C GLY A 19 -2.88 0.30 -3.85
N LEU A 20 -1.87 -0.33 -3.24
CA LEU A 20 -2.07 -1.36 -2.22
C LEU A 20 -2.75 -0.80 -0.96
N SER A 21 -2.45 0.43 -0.56
CA SER A 21 -3.13 1.09 0.57
C SER A 21 -4.62 1.36 0.29
N VAL A 22 -4.97 1.65 -0.96
CA VAL A 22 -6.37 1.78 -1.41
C VAL A 22 -7.10 0.45 -1.27
N ILE A 23 -6.46 -0.66 -1.67
CA ILE A 23 -7.06 -2.00 -1.52
C ILE A 23 -7.35 -2.29 -0.04
N VAL A 24 -6.43 -1.95 0.86
CA VAL A 24 -6.60 -2.17 2.31
C VAL A 24 -7.79 -1.38 2.85
N VAL A 25 -7.88 -0.09 2.57
CA VAL A 25 -8.96 0.75 3.12
C VAL A 25 -10.32 0.40 2.49
N ASN A 26 -10.35 0.07 1.20
CA ASN A 26 -11.58 -0.34 0.52
C ASN A 26 -12.17 -1.62 1.14
N ALA A 27 -11.34 -2.61 1.47
CA ALA A 27 -11.80 -3.84 2.11
C ALA A 27 -12.51 -3.55 3.43
N VAL A 28 -11.91 -2.73 4.30
CA VAL A 28 -12.50 -2.36 5.61
C VAL A 28 -13.74 -1.47 5.47
N LYS A 29 -13.86 -0.76 4.36
CA LYS A 29 -15.05 0.05 4.03
C LYS A 29 -16.12 -0.73 3.27
N HIS A 30 -15.92 -2.04 3.04
CA HIS A 30 -16.77 -2.90 2.23
C HIS A 30 -16.98 -2.35 0.80
N GLN A 31 -15.93 -1.74 0.25
CA GLN A 31 -15.93 -1.16 -1.10
C GLN A 31 -15.12 -2.05 -2.06
N PRO A 32 -15.62 -2.27 -3.29
CA PRO A 32 -14.86 -3.02 -4.29
C PRO A 32 -13.71 -2.17 -4.86
N ASN A 33 -12.64 -2.86 -5.23
CA ASN A 33 -11.56 -2.31 -6.03
C ASN A 33 -11.94 -2.45 -7.51
N VAL A 34 -12.42 -1.36 -8.10
CA VAL A 34 -12.83 -1.31 -9.51
C VAL A 34 -11.64 -0.82 -10.35
N ARG A 35 -11.28 -1.59 -11.35
CA ARG A 35 -10.27 -1.14 -12.32
C ARG A 35 -10.92 -0.14 -13.29
N SER A 36 -10.80 1.15 -13.00
CA SER A 36 -11.17 2.20 -13.93
C SER A 36 -10.05 2.36 -14.97
N GLY A 37 -10.42 2.46 -16.25
CA GLY A 37 -9.48 2.80 -17.32
C GLY A 37 -9.21 4.32 -17.42
N GLU A 38 -9.62 5.10 -16.42
CA GLU A 38 -9.46 6.55 -16.42
C GLU A 38 -8.01 6.92 -16.09
N GLU A 39 -7.38 7.70 -16.97
CA GLU A 39 -6.12 8.36 -16.69
C GLU A 39 -6.38 9.48 -15.67
N THR A 40 -5.92 9.26 -14.44
CA THR A 40 -5.88 10.32 -13.43
C THR A 40 -4.65 11.18 -13.65
N SER A 41 -4.76 12.48 -13.37
CA SER A 41 -3.61 13.38 -13.37
C SER A 41 -2.52 12.83 -12.41
N PRO A 42 -1.24 12.88 -12.81
CA PRO A 42 -0.17 12.36 -11.99
C PRO A 42 -0.08 13.11 -10.66
N LEU A 43 -0.16 12.38 -9.56
CA LEU A 43 0.02 12.92 -8.20
C LEU A 43 1.49 13.18 -7.93
N SER A 44 1.79 14.23 -7.17
CA SER A 44 3.11 14.48 -6.61
C SER A 44 3.48 13.41 -5.56
N PHE A 45 4.76 13.28 -5.25
CA PHE A 45 5.23 12.37 -4.21
C PHE A 45 4.57 12.63 -2.84
N ASP A 46 4.40 13.90 -2.46
CA ASP A 46 3.80 14.27 -1.18
C ASP A 46 2.32 13.90 -1.12
N GLU A 47 1.59 14.05 -2.22
CA GLU A 47 0.20 13.60 -2.33
C GLU A 47 0.08 12.09 -2.25
N LYS A 48 0.92 11.35 -2.99
CA LYS A 48 0.98 9.87 -2.93
C LYS A 48 1.28 9.37 -1.51
N ARG A 49 2.27 9.98 -0.86
CA ARG A 49 2.65 9.67 0.52
C ARG A 49 1.51 9.97 1.49
N LYS A 50 0.90 11.15 1.37
CA LYS A 50 -0.23 11.54 2.23
C LYS A 50 -1.39 10.57 2.07
N MET A 51 -1.81 10.29 0.85
CA MET A 51 -2.90 9.35 0.56
C MET A 51 -2.62 7.95 1.13
N THR A 52 -1.40 7.43 0.95
CA THR A 52 -1.00 6.13 1.51
C THR A 52 -1.16 6.09 3.03
N LEU A 53 -0.68 7.12 3.73
CA LEU A 53 -0.74 7.19 5.19
C LEU A 53 -2.17 7.39 5.70
N ASP A 54 -2.97 8.22 5.03
CA ASP A 54 -4.37 8.45 5.37
C ASP A 54 -5.20 7.18 5.20
N ASN A 55 -5.02 6.46 4.10
CA ASN A 55 -5.71 5.18 3.85
C ASN A 55 -5.39 4.15 4.94
N LEU A 56 -4.12 3.98 5.28
CA LEU A 56 -3.71 3.02 6.32
C LEU A 56 -4.20 3.44 7.71
N LYS A 57 -4.20 4.75 7.99
CA LYS A 57 -4.75 5.27 9.24
C LYS A 57 -6.26 5.05 9.32
N GLU A 58 -7.00 5.38 8.27
CA GLU A 58 -8.45 5.18 8.20
C GLU A 58 -8.79 3.69 8.40
N ALA A 59 -8.12 2.80 7.69
CA ALA A 59 -8.30 1.36 7.84
C ALA A 59 -8.04 0.90 9.29
N SER A 60 -6.94 1.36 9.89
CA SER A 60 -6.61 1.06 11.29
C SER A 60 -7.67 1.57 12.28
N ASP A 61 -8.21 2.76 12.04
CA ASP A 61 -9.23 3.33 12.92
C ASP A 61 -10.57 2.60 12.79
N LEU A 62 -10.95 2.18 11.58
CA LEU A 62 -12.15 1.37 11.35
C LEU A 62 -12.04 -0.01 12.00
N LEU A 63 -10.89 -0.68 11.86
CA LEU A 63 -10.64 -2.01 12.46
C LEU A 63 -10.63 -2.00 14.00
N LYS A 64 -10.43 -0.85 14.63
CA LYS A 64 -10.49 -0.69 16.09
C LYS A 64 -11.91 -0.47 16.63
N GLN A 65 -12.89 -0.26 15.76
CA GLN A 65 -14.26 -0.02 16.22
C GLN A 65 -14.82 -1.28 16.89
N PRO A 66 -15.61 -1.13 17.97
CA PRO A 66 -16.18 -2.28 18.70
C PRO A 66 -17.10 -3.17 17.86
N ASN A 67 -17.62 -2.64 16.76
CA ASN A 67 -18.50 -3.33 15.82
C ASN A 67 -17.78 -3.83 14.56
N ALA A 68 -16.44 -3.73 14.50
CA ALA A 68 -15.69 -4.28 13.38
C ALA A 68 -15.88 -5.80 13.29
N ARG A 69 -16.19 -6.28 12.10
CA ARG A 69 -16.42 -7.69 11.81
C ARG A 69 -15.44 -8.16 10.76
N LEU A 70 -14.29 -8.60 11.21
CA LEU A 70 -13.16 -8.94 10.34
C LEU A 70 -13.50 -9.99 9.27
N GLU A 71 -14.43 -10.87 9.56
CA GLU A 71 -14.93 -11.88 8.61
C GLU A 71 -15.73 -11.28 7.44
N GLU A 72 -16.21 -10.05 7.59
CA GLU A 72 -16.96 -9.32 6.56
C GLU A 72 -16.05 -8.41 5.72
N ASP A 73 -14.82 -8.15 6.17
CA ASP A 73 -13.85 -7.24 5.50
C ASP A 73 -13.15 -7.94 4.32
N VAL A 74 -13.93 -8.48 3.38
CA VAL A 74 -13.40 -9.17 2.19
C VAL A 74 -12.76 -8.17 1.21
N ILE A 75 -11.70 -8.62 0.54
CA ILE A 75 -11.08 -7.86 -0.54
C ILE A 75 -11.79 -8.21 -1.84
N VAL A 76 -12.49 -7.26 -2.43
CA VAL A 76 -13.25 -7.46 -3.67
C VAL A 76 -12.56 -6.73 -4.83
N PHE A 77 -12.33 -7.44 -5.92
CA PHE A 77 -11.88 -6.86 -7.19
C PHE A 77 -12.97 -7.03 -8.26
N VAL A 78 -13.26 -5.94 -8.96
CA VAL A 78 -14.20 -5.92 -10.10
C VAL A 78 -13.43 -5.50 -11.35
N ASN A 79 -13.43 -6.38 -12.36
CA ASN A 79 -12.83 -6.14 -13.65
C ASN A 79 -13.83 -6.50 -14.76
N GLY A 80 -14.54 -5.50 -15.25
CA GLY A 80 -15.69 -5.69 -16.14
C GLY A 80 -16.77 -6.52 -15.45
N GLU A 81 -17.18 -7.64 -16.05
CA GLU A 81 -18.18 -8.55 -15.50
C GLU A 81 -17.62 -9.55 -14.46
N LYS A 82 -16.30 -9.60 -14.31
CA LYS A 82 -15.64 -10.54 -13.40
C LYS A 82 -15.43 -9.93 -12.02
N THR A 83 -15.96 -10.60 -11.00
CA THR A 83 -15.67 -10.32 -9.58
C THR A 83 -14.80 -11.42 -8.98
N THR A 84 -13.81 -11.02 -8.20
CA THR A 84 -12.93 -11.94 -7.46
C THR A 84 -12.84 -11.45 -6.03
N GLU A 85 -13.00 -12.37 -5.07
CA GLU A 85 -13.02 -12.07 -3.65
C GLU A 85 -11.91 -12.84 -2.93
N PHE A 86 -11.31 -12.20 -1.93
CA PHE A 86 -10.36 -12.81 -1.02
C PHE A 86 -10.79 -12.57 0.42
N PRO A 87 -10.65 -13.56 1.31
CA PRO A 87 -11.02 -13.39 2.71
C PRO A 87 -10.11 -12.39 3.42
N PHE A 88 -10.58 -11.84 4.54
CA PHE A 88 -9.86 -10.84 5.33
C PHE A 88 -8.39 -11.20 5.64
N TRP A 89 -8.11 -12.44 6.02
CA TRP A 89 -6.75 -12.86 6.35
C TRP A 89 -5.75 -12.65 5.19
N ASN A 90 -6.23 -12.67 3.95
CA ASN A 90 -5.40 -12.39 2.78
C ASN A 90 -4.94 -10.93 2.73
N MET A 91 -5.53 -10.03 3.53
CA MET A 91 -5.04 -8.65 3.66
C MET A 91 -3.60 -8.62 4.17
N LEU A 92 -3.25 -9.51 5.11
CA LEU A 92 -1.89 -9.62 5.65
C LEU A 92 -0.92 -10.22 4.64
N ASN A 93 -1.29 -11.33 3.98
CA ASN A 93 -0.44 -12.04 3.02
C ASN A 93 -0.48 -11.46 1.60
N GLY A 94 -1.47 -10.63 1.31
CA GLY A 94 -1.64 -9.92 0.04
C GLY A 94 -1.18 -8.47 0.13
N PRO A 95 -2.09 -7.49 0.14
CA PRO A 95 -1.74 -6.09 -0.06
C PRO A 95 -0.79 -5.52 1.00
N ILE A 96 -0.86 -5.95 2.26
CA ILE A 96 0.06 -5.45 3.31
C ILE A 96 1.46 -6.05 3.13
N ALA A 97 1.58 -7.36 2.92
CA ALA A 97 2.88 -7.99 2.71
C ALA A 97 3.56 -7.48 1.43
N ASP A 98 2.80 -7.29 0.35
CA ASP A 98 3.28 -6.74 -0.91
C ASP A 98 3.76 -5.29 -0.73
N ALA A 99 3.00 -4.46 -0.02
CA ALA A 99 3.42 -3.09 0.31
C ALA A 99 4.73 -3.07 1.11
N LEU A 100 4.89 -3.94 2.12
CA LEU A 100 6.12 -4.05 2.92
C LEU A 100 7.32 -4.50 2.07
N TRP A 101 7.11 -5.45 1.15
CA TRP A 101 8.11 -5.86 0.17
C TRP A 101 8.60 -4.68 -0.66
N HIS A 102 7.68 -3.88 -1.18
CA HIS A 102 8.01 -2.72 -2.00
C HIS A 102 8.61 -1.56 -1.20
N VAL A 103 8.25 -1.36 0.05
CA VAL A 103 8.95 -0.43 0.96
C VAL A 103 10.42 -0.83 1.12
N GLY A 104 10.71 -2.12 1.26
CA GLY A 104 12.08 -2.64 1.29
C GLY A 104 12.85 -2.33 0.00
N GLN A 105 12.21 -2.42 -1.16
CA GLN A 105 12.81 -2.03 -2.45
C GLN A 105 13.11 -0.52 -2.49
N VAL A 106 12.18 0.34 -2.06
CA VAL A 106 12.42 1.80 -1.99
C VAL A 106 13.61 2.13 -1.10
N VAL A 107 13.75 1.45 0.05
CA VAL A 107 14.92 1.60 0.94
C VAL A 107 16.22 1.22 0.22
N SER A 108 16.22 0.11 -0.53
CA SER A 108 17.36 -0.34 -1.33
C SER A 108 17.69 0.66 -2.45
N PHE A 109 16.69 1.16 -3.15
CA PHE A 109 16.87 2.17 -4.21
C PHE A 109 17.47 3.46 -3.67
N ARG A 110 17.04 3.92 -2.51
CA ARG A 110 17.62 5.09 -1.83
C ARG A 110 19.11 4.89 -1.51
N ARG A 111 19.46 3.71 -0.98
CA ARG A 111 20.86 3.38 -0.68
C ARG A 111 21.72 3.38 -1.95
N SER A 112 21.22 2.77 -3.02
CA SER A 112 21.93 2.65 -4.31
C SER A 112 22.05 3.99 -5.05
N SER A 113 21.12 4.93 -4.85
CA SER A 113 21.12 6.25 -5.49
C SER A 113 21.83 7.33 -4.69
N GLY A 114 22.51 7.00 -3.58
CA GLY A 114 23.22 7.97 -2.76
C GLY A 114 22.34 8.80 -1.81
N ASN A 115 21.07 8.42 -1.65
CA ASN A 115 20.13 9.01 -0.69
C ASN A 115 19.72 7.99 0.38
N PRO A 116 20.62 7.58 1.30
CA PRO A 116 20.38 6.48 2.21
C PRO A 116 19.24 6.74 3.16
N PHE A 117 18.52 5.67 3.48
CA PHE A 117 17.54 5.65 4.55
C PHE A 117 18.25 5.82 5.91
N ASN A 118 17.60 6.53 6.84
CA ASN A 118 18.15 6.74 8.18
C ASN A 118 18.38 5.40 8.89
N SER A 119 19.64 5.06 9.17
CA SER A 119 20.03 3.79 9.80
C SER A 119 19.52 3.60 11.24
N LYS A 120 19.12 4.69 11.90
CA LYS A 120 18.53 4.64 13.24
C LYS A 120 17.07 4.16 13.27
N VAL A 121 16.38 4.12 12.13
CA VAL A 121 15.01 3.61 12.07
C VAL A 121 15.00 2.10 12.32
N SER A 122 14.25 1.68 13.33
CA SER A 122 13.95 0.29 13.60
C SER A 122 12.59 -0.07 13.03
N VAL A 123 12.56 -0.83 11.94
CA VAL A 123 11.30 -1.33 11.35
C VAL A 123 10.58 -2.25 12.32
N PHE A 124 11.33 -3.07 13.08
CA PHE A 124 10.77 -3.99 14.06
C PHE A 124 9.97 -3.29 15.17
N SER A 125 10.45 -2.15 15.67
CA SER A 125 9.79 -1.42 16.76
C SER A 125 8.96 -0.21 16.28
N GLY A 126 9.05 0.15 15.01
CA GLY A 126 8.41 1.36 14.45
C GLY A 126 8.97 2.66 15.04
N LYS A 127 10.21 2.66 15.54
CA LYS A 127 10.81 3.81 16.22
C LYS A 127 12.15 4.20 15.60
N VAL A 128 12.51 5.47 15.76
CA VAL A 128 13.88 5.96 15.53
C VAL A 128 14.67 5.76 16.82
N ARG A 129 15.82 5.10 16.72
CA ARG A 129 16.72 4.91 17.87
C ARG A 129 17.39 6.25 18.19
N GLU A 130 17.59 6.49 19.45
CA GLU A 130 18.37 7.64 19.96
C GLU A 130 19.86 7.51 19.63
#